data_e1efb9b6749fe8d05eced94fa03e2da6
#
_entry.id   e1efb9b6749fe8d05eced94fa03e2da6
#
_cell.length_a   1.000
_cell.length_b   1.000
_cell.length_c   1.000
_cell.angle_alpha   90.00
_cell.angle_beta   90.00
_cell.angle_gamma   90.00
#
_symmetry.space_group_name_H-M   'P 1'
#
loop_
_entity.id
_entity.type
_entity.pdbx_description
1 polymer ?
#
loop_
_entity_poly.entity_id
_entity_poly.type
_entity_poly.pdbx_seq_one_letter_code
_entity_poly.pdbx_strand_id
1 'polypeptide(L)'
;MEKPTDKTAILINRLQEREREQTLILAICTALSQVLNKKDFNDVVQGILQENFQFDDFVLASSNETETEYLLFYELSAKASQQKNYILNDGFFDHCMNSAESVIFDLTTSDKKNPDFIQAIHKKGLKNGIGICLPYIKDSRNVLFLFYKNHVTFSRELNRILKGVAMQLSITIRNILLIEENAKNKEGLKALKSPESTTEQKAFSLQGFNGIIGNSDLMQEVYELISNVAASQATVLIFGETGTGKELVASAIHNLSSVSKNRMIKVNCASIPENLIESELFGHEKGAFTGASEQRIGKFEQAQNSTIFLDEIGELPLELQGKLLRVLQEREIERVGGNKTIKINVRVIAATNKSLAKEVAEERFRSDLYYRLNVYPIPLPALRNRSEDIEVLGHFFLKKHTERTGKKIKGFSKKVLNSMMAYSWPGNVRELENMIERSILFAKEDTIKEMAFPEFFTADTAISEKDFQIKTLREVEKEHILKVIKKCNGRISGPQGAAVLLGLPSTTLASRIQKLGIKKEHFLD
;
A
#
# COMPACT_ATOMS: atom_id res chain seq x y z
N MET A 1 -16.88 30.22 -32.14
CA MET A 1 -16.78 29.76 -30.75
C MET A 1 -17.97 30.35 -29.99
N GLU A 2 -19.02 29.56 -29.80
CA GLU A 2 -20.19 29.96 -29.00
C GLU A 2 -19.78 30.09 -27.53
N LYS A 3 -20.19 31.20 -26.87
CA LYS A 3 -20.03 31.38 -25.43
C LYS A 3 -20.83 30.27 -24.73
N PRO A 4 -20.23 29.57 -23.76
CA PRO A 4 -20.98 28.53 -23.01
C PRO A 4 -22.20 29.20 -22.38
N THR A 5 -23.36 28.59 -22.56
CA THR A 5 -24.61 29.01 -21.90
C THR A 5 -24.39 28.96 -20.39
N ASP A 6 -25.03 29.86 -19.64
CA ASP A 6 -24.89 29.98 -18.16
C ASP A 6 -25.03 28.63 -17.43
N LYS A 7 -25.86 27.73 -17.95
CA LYS A 7 -26.02 26.35 -17.43
C LYS A 7 -24.77 25.48 -17.58
N THR A 8 -24.01 25.63 -18.68
CA THR A 8 -22.79 24.86 -18.94
C THR A 8 -21.67 25.31 -18.00
N ALA A 9 -21.55 26.63 -17.74
CA ALA A 9 -20.58 27.14 -16.78
C ALA A 9 -20.85 26.67 -15.33
N ILE A 10 -22.14 26.64 -14.92
CA ILE A 10 -22.55 26.14 -13.61
C ILE A 10 -22.23 24.63 -13.48
N LEU A 11 -22.45 23.86 -14.54
CA LEU A 11 -22.15 22.42 -14.54
C LEU A 11 -20.65 22.15 -14.44
N ILE A 12 -19.85 22.90 -15.20
CA ILE A 12 -18.37 22.81 -15.16
C ILE A 12 -17.86 23.14 -13.76
N ASN A 13 -18.32 24.21 -13.14
CA ASN A 13 -17.94 24.56 -11.77
C ASN A 13 -18.30 23.46 -10.77
N ARG A 14 -19.49 22.90 -10.85
CA ARG A 14 -19.90 21.76 -9.98
C ARG A 14 -19.05 20.51 -10.19
N LEU A 15 -18.63 20.21 -11.41
CA LEU A 15 -17.74 19.09 -11.71
C LEU A 15 -16.35 19.34 -11.12
N GLN A 16 -15.81 20.54 -11.27
CA GLN A 16 -14.52 20.92 -10.69
C GLN A 16 -14.52 20.90 -9.16
N GLU A 17 -15.61 21.35 -8.52
CA GLU A 17 -15.79 21.25 -7.07
C GLU A 17 -15.79 19.78 -6.62
N ARG A 18 -16.54 18.91 -7.31
CA ARG A 18 -16.58 17.48 -7.00
C ARG A 18 -15.24 16.78 -7.20
N GLU A 19 -14.52 17.14 -8.26
CA GLU A 19 -13.18 16.61 -8.52
C GLU A 19 -12.20 16.98 -7.39
N ARG A 20 -12.24 18.23 -6.92
CA ARG A 20 -11.45 18.69 -5.76
C ARG A 20 -11.82 17.94 -4.48
N GLU A 21 -13.13 17.76 -4.20
CA GLU A 21 -13.60 16.99 -3.06
C GLU A 21 -13.08 15.56 -3.11
N GLN A 22 -13.17 14.87 -4.24
CA GLN A 22 -12.69 13.50 -4.41
C GLN A 22 -11.18 13.39 -4.27
N THR A 23 -10.42 14.33 -4.84
CA THR A 23 -8.96 14.38 -4.71
C THR A 23 -8.55 14.54 -3.24
N LEU A 24 -9.23 15.41 -2.49
CA LEU A 24 -8.96 15.62 -1.07
C LEU A 24 -9.32 14.39 -0.23
N ILE A 25 -10.50 13.77 -0.46
CA ILE A 25 -10.89 12.52 0.20
C ILE A 25 -9.82 11.45 -0.03
N LEU A 26 -9.36 11.29 -1.27
CA LEU A 26 -8.35 10.30 -1.62
C LEU A 26 -7.01 10.55 -0.93
N ALA A 27 -6.56 11.82 -0.88
CA ALA A 27 -5.32 12.21 -0.21
C ALA A 27 -5.38 11.88 1.30
N ILE A 28 -6.48 12.24 1.98
CA ILE A 28 -6.70 11.96 3.39
C ILE A 28 -6.75 10.44 3.64
N CYS A 29 -7.50 9.70 2.83
CA CYS A 29 -7.62 8.25 2.96
C CYS A 29 -6.28 7.53 2.73
N THR A 30 -5.47 8.01 1.78
CA THR A 30 -4.13 7.47 1.52
C THR A 30 -3.22 7.70 2.72
N ALA A 31 -3.21 8.90 3.30
CA ALA A 31 -2.43 9.20 4.51
C ALA A 31 -2.88 8.34 5.70
N LEU A 32 -4.18 8.21 5.92
CA LEU A 32 -4.74 7.38 7.00
C LEU A 32 -4.46 5.88 6.83
N SER A 33 -4.36 5.38 5.60
CA SER A 33 -4.07 3.96 5.33
C SER A 33 -2.65 3.53 5.70
N GLN A 34 -1.73 4.49 5.83
CA GLN A 34 -0.34 4.25 6.21
C GLN A 34 -0.12 4.33 7.73
N VAL A 35 -1.13 4.71 8.50
CA VAL A 35 -1.06 4.88 9.94
C VAL A 35 -1.12 3.52 10.64
N LEU A 36 -0.09 3.21 11.44
CA LEU A 36 0.01 1.96 12.20
C LEU A 36 -0.07 2.15 13.73
N ASN A 37 0.13 3.38 14.22
CA ASN A 37 0.14 3.69 15.65
C ASN A 37 -0.46 5.09 15.93
N LYS A 38 -0.68 5.39 17.23
CA LYS A 38 -1.25 6.67 17.65
C LYS A 38 -0.38 7.89 17.30
N LYS A 39 0.95 7.73 17.22
CA LYS A 39 1.84 8.84 16.86
C LYS A 39 1.67 9.23 15.40
N ASP A 40 1.72 8.25 14.49
CA ASP A 40 1.49 8.49 13.06
C ASP A 40 0.09 9.06 12.81
N PHE A 41 -0.92 8.58 13.59
CA PHE A 41 -2.27 9.12 13.55
C PHE A 41 -2.30 10.62 13.92
N ASN A 42 -1.58 10.99 14.99
CA ASN A 42 -1.47 12.39 15.39
C ASN A 42 -0.87 13.27 14.30
N ASP A 43 0.19 12.80 13.64
CA ASP A 43 0.88 13.55 12.57
C ASP A 43 -0.06 13.78 11.37
N VAL A 44 -0.88 12.78 11.01
CA VAL A 44 -1.90 12.91 9.96
C VAL A 44 -3.02 13.87 10.37
N VAL A 45 -3.47 13.80 11.65
CA VAL A 45 -4.51 14.70 12.18
C VAL A 45 -4.03 16.14 12.18
N GLN A 46 -2.83 16.42 12.71
CA GLN A 46 -2.27 17.78 12.77
C GLN A 46 -1.88 18.34 11.41
N GLY A 47 -1.44 17.50 10.48
CA GLY A 47 -1.14 17.93 9.12
C GLY A 47 -2.42 18.06 8.27
N ILE A 48 -2.83 16.97 7.66
CA ILE A 48 -3.85 17.01 6.60
C ILE A 48 -5.26 17.35 7.12
N LEU A 49 -5.68 16.76 8.26
CA LEU A 49 -7.04 16.99 8.75
C LEU A 49 -7.21 18.41 9.29
N GLN A 50 -6.27 18.90 10.09
CA GLN A 50 -6.35 20.25 10.67
C GLN A 50 -6.29 21.35 9.60
N GLU A 51 -5.42 21.21 8.58
CA GLU A 51 -5.33 22.17 7.47
C GLU A 51 -6.64 22.28 6.69
N ASN A 52 -7.33 21.16 6.44
CA ASN A 52 -8.51 21.13 5.60
C ASN A 52 -9.82 21.42 6.35
N PHE A 53 -9.91 21.06 7.63
CA PHE A 53 -11.11 21.27 8.45
C PHE A 53 -10.98 22.45 9.43
N GLN A 54 -9.80 23.05 9.57
CA GLN A 54 -9.51 24.26 10.35
C GLN A 54 -10.04 24.22 11.79
N PHE A 55 -9.99 23.05 12.45
CA PHE A 55 -10.40 22.91 13.84
C PHE A 55 -9.28 23.35 14.79
N ASP A 56 -9.68 23.82 15.98
CA ASP A 56 -8.75 24.21 17.05
C ASP A 56 -8.43 23.03 18.02
N ASP A 57 -9.37 22.10 18.18
CA ASP A 57 -9.18 20.89 18.99
C ASP A 57 -9.97 19.73 18.41
N PHE A 58 -9.59 18.51 18.78
CA PHE A 58 -10.07 17.28 18.18
C PHE A 58 -10.13 16.20 19.26
N VAL A 59 -11.25 15.50 19.33
CA VAL A 59 -11.45 14.36 20.21
C VAL A 59 -12.06 13.21 19.42
N LEU A 60 -11.51 12.03 19.62
CA LEU A 60 -12.04 10.79 19.09
C LEU A 60 -12.47 9.91 20.26
N ALA A 61 -13.74 9.53 20.27
CA ALA A 61 -14.33 8.69 21.30
C ALA A 61 -14.80 7.36 20.73
N SER A 62 -14.65 6.27 21.48
CA SER A 62 -15.02 4.91 21.08
C SER A 62 -15.88 4.25 22.16
N SER A 63 -17.03 3.66 21.80
CA SER A 63 -17.87 2.89 22.73
C SER A 63 -17.23 1.54 23.08
N ASN A 64 -17.64 0.99 24.24
CA ASN A 64 -17.37 -0.40 24.57
C ASN A 64 -18.29 -1.34 23.77
N GLU A 65 -18.01 -2.66 23.81
CA GLU A 65 -18.80 -3.70 23.13
C GLU A 65 -20.26 -3.78 23.60
N THR A 66 -20.53 -3.40 24.83
CA THR A 66 -21.88 -3.42 25.44
C THR A 66 -22.67 -2.13 25.17
N GLU A 67 -22.08 -1.15 24.50
CA GLU A 67 -22.66 0.18 24.23
C GLU A 67 -23.23 0.86 25.50
N THR A 68 -22.59 0.69 26.66
CA THR A 68 -22.98 1.33 27.92
C THR A 68 -22.09 2.51 28.29
N GLU A 69 -20.83 2.43 27.87
CA GLU A 69 -19.79 3.42 28.17
C GLU A 69 -18.96 3.71 26.92
N TYR A 70 -18.32 4.86 26.88
CA TYR A 70 -17.31 5.19 25.89
C TYR A 70 -16.04 5.71 26.54
N LEU A 71 -14.92 5.60 25.84
CA LEU A 71 -13.62 6.12 26.23
C LEU A 71 -13.08 7.08 25.17
N LEU A 72 -12.25 8.03 25.58
CA LEU A 72 -11.54 8.88 24.65
C LEU A 72 -10.34 8.10 24.10
N PHE A 73 -10.43 7.78 22.81
CA PHE A 73 -9.36 7.09 22.11
C PHE A 73 -8.17 8.01 21.86
N TYR A 74 -8.47 9.25 21.50
CA TYR A 74 -7.48 10.28 21.20
C TYR A 74 -8.01 11.68 21.54
N GLU A 75 -7.14 12.52 22.10
CA GLU A 75 -7.40 13.92 22.42
C GLU A 75 -6.16 14.74 22.06
N LEU A 76 -6.30 15.74 21.18
CA LEU A 76 -5.18 16.52 20.65
C LEU A 76 -4.39 17.27 21.75
N SER A 77 -5.08 17.70 22.77
CA SER A 77 -4.53 18.56 23.83
C SER A 77 -4.13 17.84 25.12
N ALA A 78 -4.31 16.53 25.22
CA ALA A 78 -4.03 15.79 26.44
C ALA A 78 -2.56 15.38 26.53
N LYS A 79 -1.87 15.82 27.58
CA LYS A 79 -0.65 15.19 28.06
C LYS A 79 -1.04 13.86 28.70
N ALA A 80 -0.77 12.73 28.01
CA ALA A 80 -0.89 11.34 28.49
C ALA A 80 -1.95 11.17 29.62
N SER A 81 -3.23 11.14 29.27
CA SER A 81 -4.32 11.07 30.24
C SER A 81 -4.63 9.62 30.64
N GLN A 82 -4.97 9.44 31.89
CA GLN A 82 -5.60 8.23 32.39
C GLN A 82 -6.86 7.96 31.57
N GLN A 83 -6.99 6.75 31.04
CA GLN A 83 -8.20 6.31 30.35
C GLN A 83 -9.39 6.43 31.33
N LYS A 84 -10.27 7.39 31.06
CA LYS A 84 -11.49 7.60 31.85
C LYS A 84 -12.67 7.14 31.00
N ASN A 85 -13.51 6.29 31.59
CA ASN A 85 -14.76 5.86 30.98
C ASN A 85 -15.85 6.91 31.25
N TYR A 86 -16.65 7.18 30.24
CA TYR A 86 -17.81 8.06 30.27
C TYR A 86 -19.08 7.26 30.00
N ILE A 87 -20.17 7.65 30.63
CA ILE A 87 -21.48 7.01 30.41
C ILE A 87 -22.04 7.47 29.07
N LEU A 88 -22.59 6.56 28.30
CA LEU A 88 -22.99 6.79 26.92
C LEU A 88 -24.16 7.78 26.78
N ASN A 89 -24.97 7.97 27.78
CA ASN A 89 -26.15 8.85 27.77
C ASN A 89 -25.83 10.25 28.33
N ASP A 90 -24.90 10.94 27.69
CA ASP A 90 -24.38 12.24 28.13
C ASP A 90 -24.84 13.45 27.31
N GLY A 91 -25.68 13.21 26.29
CA GLY A 91 -26.18 14.24 25.36
C GLY A 91 -25.20 14.65 24.26
N PHE A 92 -23.98 14.07 24.21
CA PHE A 92 -22.97 14.35 23.18
C PHE A 92 -22.72 13.13 22.30
N PHE A 93 -22.24 12.05 22.88
CA PHE A 93 -21.93 10.83 22.16
C PHE A 93 -23.21 10.15 21.61
N ASP A 94 -24.22 10.03 22.45
CA ASP A 94 -25.52 9.45 22.09
C ASP A 94 -26.26 10.25 21.01
N HIS A 95 -26.21 11.59 21.04
CA HIS A 95 -26.78 12.42 19.97
C HIS A 95 -26.10 12.15 18.62
N CYS A 96 -24.78 12.02 18.61
CA CYS A 96 -24.05 11.70 17.37
C CYS A 96 -24.39 10.29 16.86
N MET A 97 -24.51 9.30 17.76
CA MET A 97 -24.85 7.93 17.41
C MET A 97 -26.24 7.80 16.76
N ASN A 98 -27.19 8.60 17.23
CA ASN A 98 -28.58 8.56 16.78
C ASN A 98 -28.85 9.47 15.58
N SER A 99 -27.84 10.22 15.10
CA SER A 99 -27.96 11.11 13.94
C SER A 99 -27.33 10.49 12.70
N ALA A 100 -28.04 10.56 11.58
CA ALA A 100 -27.51 10.20 10.25
C ALA A 100 -26.59 11.28 9.67
N GLU A 101 -26.60 12.49 10.26
CA GLU A 101 -25.81 13.64 9.84
C GLU A 101 -24.91 14.12 10.98
N SER A 102 -23.99 15.03 10.66
CA SER A 102 -23.15 15.68 11.67
C SER A 102 -24.03 16.52 12.64
N VAL A 103 -23.75 16.40 13.92
CA VAL A 103 -24.42 17.15 14.99
C VAL A 103 -23.57 18.37 15.36
N ILE A 104 -24.20 19.53 15.40
CA ILE A 104 -23.54 20.78 15.80
C ILE A 104 -23.90 21.07 17.26
N PHE A 105 -22.88 21.32 18.09
CA PHE A 105 -23.00 21.64 19.49
C PHE A 105 -22.63 23.09 19.73
N ASP A 106 -23.52 23.83 20.40
CA ASP A 106 -23.20 25.14 20.97
C ASP A 106 -22.64 24.97 22.38
N LEU A 107 -21.37 25.33 22.57
CA LEU A 107 -20.63 25.21 23.81
C LEU A 107 -20.45 26.57 24.52
N THR A 108 -21.21 27.59 24.14
CA THR A 108 -21.14 28.93 24.76
C THR A 108 -21.59 28.91 26.23
N THR A 109 -22.49 28.00 26.59
CA THR A 109 -22.95 27.76 27.96
C THR A 109 -22.42 26.43 28.48
N SER A 110 -21.67 26.44 29.59
CA SER A 110 -21.19 25.21 30.24
C SER A 110 -22.16 24.77 31.30
N ASP A 111 -22.71 23.57 31.20
CA ASP A 111 -23.43 22.92 32.32
C ASP A 111 -22.41 22.05 33.12
N LYS A 112 -22.52 22.07 34.46
CA LYS A 112 -21.74 21.21 35.35
C LYS A 112 -22.01 19.71 35.13
N LYS A 113 -23.10 19.38 34.43
CA LYS A 113 -23.45 17.99 34.05
C LYS A 113 -22.72 17.49 32.80
N ASN A 114 -22.09 18.38 32.03
CA ASN A 114 -21.36 17.98 30.84
C ASN A 114 -20.15 17.11 31.20
N PRO A 115 -19.75 16.17 30.30
CA PRO A 115 -18.53 15.38 30.49
C PRO A 115 -17.30 16.25 30.72
N ASP A 116 -16.34 15.76 31.51
CA ASP A 116 -15.16 16.53 31.89
C ASP A 116 -14.36 17.05 30.69
N PHE A 117 -14.28 16.27 29.59
CA PHE A 117 -13.59 16.71 28.40
C PHE A 117 -14.31 17.89 27.73
N ILE A 118 -15.65 17.92 27.71
CA ILE A 118 -16.43 19.07 27.22
C ILE A 118 -16.21 20.30 28.11
N GLN A 119 -16.16 20.11 29.41
CA GLN A 119 -15.84 21.21 30.33
C GLN A 119 -14.41 21.74 30.12
N ALA A 120 -13.46 20.86 29.84
CA ALA A 120 -12.09 21.23 29.49
C ALA A 120 -12.02 22.01 28.17
N ILE A 121 -12.76 21.59 27.14
CA ILE A 121 -12.90 22.27 25.87
C ILE A 121 -13.49 23.68 26.05
N HIS A 122 -14.54 23.81 26.86
CA HIS A 122 -15.13 25.10 27.17
C HIS A 122 -14.15 26.04 27.89
N LYS A 123 -13.36 25.53 28.87
CA LYS A 123 -12.31 26.29 29.56
C LYS A 123 -11.22 26.81 28.63
N LYS A 124 -10.97 26.15 27.52
CA LYS A 124 -10.04 26.61 26.46
C LYS A 124 -10.65 27.71 25.58
N GLY A 125 -11.89 28.12 25.80
CA GLY A 125 -12.58 29.15 25.03
C GLY A 125 -13.13 28.68 23.70
N LEU A 126 -13.28 27.35 23.51
CA LEU A 126 -13.88 26.77 22.32
C LEU A 126 -15.40 26.81 22.46
N LYS A 127 -16.09 27.40 21.50
CA LYS A 127 -17.52 27.76 21.59
C LYS A 127 -18.43 26.88 20.77
N ASN A 128 -17.89 26.20 19.76
CA ASN A 128 -18.66 25.35 18.85
C ASN A 128 -17.99 24.00 18.72
N GLY A 129 -18.79 22.95 18.62
CA GLY A 129 -18.35 21.59 18.37
C GLY A 129 -19.17 20.96 17.25
N ILE A 130 -18.55 20.07 16.49
CA ILE A 130 -19.22 19.24 15.50
C ILE A 130 -18.88 17.79 15.82
N GLY A 131 -19.92 16.97 16.02
CA GLY A 131 -19.78 15.54 16.23
C GLY A 131 -20.26 14.75 15.03
N ILE A 132 -19.52 13.72 14.65
CA ILE A 132 -19.82 12.86 13.51
C ILE A 132 -19.68 11.40 13.94
N CYS A 133 -20.78 10.64 13.82
CA CYS A 133 -20.72 9.20 14.00
C CYS A 133 -19.99 8.57 12.82
N LEU A 134 -18.94 7.83 13.11
CA LEU A 134 -18.19 7.07 12.10
C LEU A 134 -18.91 5.75 11.81
N PRO A 135 -18.76 5.17 10.61
CA PRO A 135 -19.36 3.88 10.27
C PRO A 135 -18.98 2.78 11.27
N TYR A 136 -19.95 1.95 11.62
CA TYR A 136 -19.80 0.84 12.54
C TYR A 136 -18.84 -0.23 11.98
N ILE A 137 -17.83 -0.58 12.75
CA ILE A 137 -16.91 -1.67 12.42
C ILE A 137 -16.75 -2.53 13.67
N LYS A 138 -17.26 -3.78 13.61
CA LYS A 138 -17.14 -4.80 14.66
C LYS A 138 -17.05 -4.27 16.10
N ASP A 139 -18.15 -4.36 16.81
CA ASP A 139 -18.24 -4.27 18.27
C ASP A 139 -17.96 -2.89 18.91
N SER A 140 -17.69 -1.83 18.16
CA SER A 140 -17.57 -0.47 18.71
C SER A 140 -18.08 0.61 17.74
N ARG A 141 -18.74 1.61 18.30
CA ARG A 141 -19.11 2.84 17.60
C ARG A 141 -18.10 3.93 17.93
N ASN A 142 -17.71 4.69 16.93
CA ASN A 142 -16.74 5.75 17.08
C ASN A 142 -17.39 7.08 16.71
N VAL A 143 -17.11 8.12 17.51
CA VAL A 143 -17.54 9.48 17.25
C VAL A 143 -16.33 10.39 17.18
N LEU A 144 -16.28 11.17 16.11
CA LEU A 144 -15.29 12.21 15.90
C LEU A 144 -15.89 13.54 16.33
N PHE A 145 -15.23 14.26 17.24
CA PHE A 145 -15.56 15.62 17.63
C PHE A 145 -14.48 16.58 17.15
N LEU A 146 -14.90 17.64 16.45
CA LEU A 146 -14.07 18.78 16.02
C LEU A 146 -14.54 20.03 16.76
N PHE A 147 -13.63 20.79 17.37
CA PHE A 147 -13.97 21.96 18.18
C PHE A 147 -13.33 23.23 17.60
N TYR A 148 -14.07 24.35 17.69
CA TYR A 148 -13.74 25.63 17.09
C TYR A 148 -13.90 26.79 18.07
N LYS A 149 -12.99 27.77 18.02
CA LYS A 149 -13.09 29.02 18.78
C LYS A 149 -14.14 29.95 18.22
N ASN A 150 -14.22 30.03 16.90
CA ASN A 150 -15.12 30.92 16.19
C ASN A 150 -16.33 30.12 15.66
N HIS A 151 -17.41 30.86 15.37
CA HIS A 151 -18.59 30.26 14.76
C HIS A 151 -18.25 29.80 13.33
N VAL A 152 -18.31 28.50 13.06
CA VAL A 152 -18.06 27.90 11.75
C VAL A 152 -19.39 27.48 11.14
N THR A 153 -19.69 28.01 9.96
CA THR A 153 -20.78 27.48 9.12
C THR A 153 -20.27 26.20 8.46
N PHE A 154 -20.76 25.07 8.92
CA PHE A 154 -20.39 23.77 8.38
C PHE A 154 -20.99 23.60 6.98
N SER A 155 -20.15 23.72 5.95
CA SER A 155 -20.60 23.65 4.57
C SER A 155 -21.02 22.22 4.18
N ARG A 156 -21.93 22.10 3.20
CA ARG A 156 -22.31 20.80 2.63
C ARG A 156 -21.12 20.05 2.03
N GLU A 157 -20.13 20.79 1.54
CA GLU A 157 -18.87 20.26 1.01
C GLU A 157 -18.05 19.58 2.11
N LEU A 158 -17.79 20.25 3.23
CA LEU A 158 -17.07 19.69 4.37
C LEU A 158 -17.76 18.43 4.93
N ASN A 159 -19.11 18.44 4.97
CA ASN A 159 -19.85 17.25 5.41
C ASN A 159 -19.67 16.07 4.45
N ARG A 160 -19.65 16.30 3.12
CA ARG A 160 -19.37 15.25 2.14
C ARG A 160 -17.95 14.70 2.26
N ILE A 161 -16.96 15.57 2.44
CA ILE A 161 -15.56 15.16 2.60
C ILE A 161 -15.42 14.33 3.88
N LEU A 162 -15.96 14.78 5.02
CA LEU A 162 -15.93 14.03 6.28
C LEU A 162 -16.63 12.68 6.18
N LYS A 163 -17.78 12.60 5.52
CA LYS A 163 -18.45 11.33 5.24
C LYS A 163 -17.61 10.41 4.34
N GLY A 164 -16.92 10.97 3.34
CA GLY A 164 -16.02 10.22 2.47
C GLY A 164 -14.83 9.61 3.19
N VAL A 165 -14.26 10.29 4.17
CA VAL A 165 -13.11 9.78 4.95
C VAL A 165 -13.52 8.98 6.20
N ALA A 166 -14.79 9.06 6.62
CA ALA A 166 -15.27 8.44 7.84
C ALA A 166 -15.02 6.92 7.91
N MET A 167 -15.22 6.21 6.80
CA MET A 167 -14.95 4.77 6.71
C MET A 167 -13.47 4.48 6.93
N GLN A 168 -12.57 5.22 6.30
CA GLN A 168 -11.13 5.02 6.46
C GLN A 168 -10.66 5.37 7.87
N LEU A 169 -11.21 6.43 8.49
CA LEU A 169 -10.96 6.75 9.89
C LEU A 169 -11.35 5.58 10.81
N SER A 170 -12.55 5.01 10.64
CA SER A 170 -12.99 3.86 11.42
C SER A 170 -12.04 2.66 11.28
N ILE A 171 -11.61 2.35 10.05
CA ILE A 171 -10.68 1.26 9.76
C ILE A 171 -9.33 1.52 10.46
N THR A 172 -8.79 2.72 10.31
CA THR A 172 -7.51 3.11 10.91
C THR A 172 -7.54 3.02 12.44
N ILE A 173 -8.61 3.54 13.08
CA ILE A 173 -8.81 3.44 14.52
C ILE A 173 -8.83 1.97 14.97
N ARG A 174 -9.61 1.14 14.27
CA ARG A 174 -9.72 -0.29 14.61
C ARG A 174 -8.38 -1.00 14.49
N ASN A 175 -7.60 -0.70 13.45
CA ASN A 175 -6.28 -1.28 13.27
C ASN A 175 -5.34 -0.89 14.42
N ILE A 176 -5.32 0.39 14.82
CA ILE A 176 -4.50 0.85 15.96
C ILE A 176 -4.93 0.14 17.26
N LEU A 177 -6.24 0.03 17.53
CA LEU A 177 -6.76 -0.66 18.73
C LEU A 177 -6.35 -2.13 18.74
N LEU A 178 -6.46 -2.84 17.63
CA LEU A 178 -6.05 -4.24 17.49
C LEU A 178 -4.55 -4.41 17.73
N ILE A 179 -3.72 -3.52 17.23
CA ILE A 179 -2.28 -3.55 17.43
C ILE A 179 -1.95 -3.33 18.92
N GLU A 180 -2.59 -2.34 19.58
CA GLU A 180 -2.40 -2.07 21.01
C GLU A 180 -2.88 -3.21 21.91
N GLU A 181 -4.03 -3.81 21.61
CA GLU A 181 -4.56 -4.96 22.36
C GLU A 181 -3.63 -6.17 22.25
N ASN A 182 -3.13 -6.46 21.06
CA ASN A 182 -2.17 -7.53 20.85
C ASN A 182 -0.83 -7.27 21.55
N ALA A 183 -0.36 -6.02 21.60
CA ALA A 183 0.85 -5.65 22.33
C ALA A 183 0.66 -5.88 23.85
N LYS A 184 -0.47 -5.48 24.43
CA LYS A 184 -0.81 -5.74 25.84
C LYS A 184 -0.92 -7.23 26.16
N ASN A 185 -1.53 -8.02 25.28
CA ASN A 185 -1.64 -9.47 25.44
C ASN A 185 -0.26 -10.15 25.37
N LYS A 186 0.65 -9.66 24.53
CA LYS A 186 2.06 -10.14 24.47
C LYS A 186 2.83 -9.81 25.75
N GLU A 187 2.65 -8.62 26.35
CA GLU A 187 3.27 -8.26 27.62
C GLU A 187 2.74 -9.10 28.78
N GLY A 188 1.42 -9.36 28.83
CA GLY A 188 0.82 -10.27 29.79
C GLY A 188 1.32 -11.71 29.67
N LEU A 189 1.54 -12.20 28.45
CA LEU A 189 2.12 -13.52 28.17
C LEU A 189 3.63 -13.58 28.49
N LYS A 190 4.38 -12.47 28.33
CA LYS A 190 5.80 -12.39 28.72
C LYS A 190 5.97 -12.41 30.24
N ALA A 191 5.04 -11.83 31.00
CA ALA A 191 5.06 -11.86 32.47
C ALA A 191 4.74 -13.25 33.05
N LEU A 192 4.14 -14.14 32.28
CA LEU A 192 3.79 -15.51 32.68
C LEU A 192 4.80 -16.58 32.22
N LYS A 193 5.76 -16.23 31.38
CA LYS A 193 6.82 -17.14 30.90
C LYS A 193 8.11 -16.93 31.68
N SER A 194 8.51 -17.96 32.44
CA SER A 194 9.83 -18.10 33.06
C SER A 194 10.97 -18.13 32.00
N PRO A 195 12.25 -17.90 32.40
CA PRO A 195 13.38 -17.59 31.47
C PRO A 195 13.85 -18.71 30.53
N GLU A 196 13.11 -19.81 30.40
CA GLU A 196 13.53 -20.96 29.57
C GLU A 196 13.18 -20.87 28.07
N SER A 197 12.46 -19.83 27.63
CA SER A 197 11.99 -19.73 26.22
C SER A 197 12.92 -19.01 25.25
N THR A 198 14.14 -18.67 25.65
CA THR A 198 15.15 -18.03 24.78
C THR A 198 15.76 -18.98 23.74
N THR A 199 15.54 -20.28 23.87
CA THR A 199 16.07 -21.30 22.93
C THR A 199 15.16 -21.53 21.72
N GLU A 200 13.85 -21.30 21.86
CA GLU A 200 12.88 -21.47 20.75
C GLU A 200 12.91 -20.32 19.73
N GLN A 201 13.25 -19.10 20.13
CA GLN A 201 13.39 -17.97 19.21
C GLN A 201 14.58 -18.10 18.26
N LYS A 202 15.64 -18.85 18.61
CA LYS A 202 16.76 -19.16 17.71
C LYS A 202 16.49 -20.33 16.75
N ALA A 203 15.52 -21.19 17.06
CA ALA A 203 15.12 -22.29 16.18
C ALA A 203 14.20 -21.86 15.02
N PHE A 204 13.59 -20.67 15.09
CA PHE A 204 12.76 -20.09 14.03
C PHE A 204 13.56 -19.72 12.76
N SER A 205 14.87 -19.64 12.83
CA SER A 205 15.74 -19.12 11.78
C SER A 205 15.91 -20.01 10.53
N LEU A 206 15.44 -21.25 10.55
CA LEU A 206 15.57 -22.17 9.41
C LEU A 206 14.26 -22.77 8.90
N GLN A 207 13.15 -22.64 9.62
CA GLN A 207 11.84 -23.14 9.17
C GLN A 207 10.90 -22.06 8.63
N GLY A 208 11.20 -20.77 8.82
CA GLY A 208 10.40 -19.65 8.37
C GLY A 208 9.00 -19.57 9.01
N PHE A 209 8.33 -18.43 8.87
CA PHE A 209 6.95 -18.25 9.32
C PHE A 209 5.99 -18.82 8.25
N ASN A 210 5.43 -20.03 8.49
CA ASN A 210 4.52 -20.68 7.52
C ASN A 210 5.06 -20.74 6.07
N GLY A 211 6.37 -20.98 5.91
CA GLY A 211 7.02 -21.05 4.60
C GLY A 211 7.56 -19.70 4.07
N ILE A 212 7.41 -18.63 4.83
CA ILE A 212 8.00 -17.31 4.51
C ILE A 212 9.31 -17.19 5.27
N ILE A 213 10.41 -16.87 4.56
CA ILE A 213 11.73 -16.72 5.12
C ILE A 213 12.13 -15.25 5.15
N GLY A 214 12.61 -14.80 6.30
CA GLY A 214 13.08 -13.46 6.57
C GLY A 214 13.10 -13.19 8.07
N ASN A 215 14.14 -12.50 8.53
CA ASN A 215 14.36 -12.21 9.95
C ASN A 215 14.44 -10.70 10.22
N SER A 216 14.37 -9.87 9.17
CA SER A 216 14.41 -8.41 9.29
C SER A 216 13.22 -7.88 10.09
N ASP A 217 13.39 -6.75 10.77
CA ASP A 217 12.34 -6.10 11.55
C ASP A 217 11.10 -5.83 10.72
N LEU A 218 11.25 -5.39 9.47
CA LEU A 218 10.15 -5.18 8.53
C LEU A 218 9.36 -6.47 8.25
N MET A 219 10.02 -7.64 8.20
CA MET A 219 9.31 -8.91 8.04
C MET A 219 8.65 -9.37 9.33
N GLN A 220 9.19 -9.02 10.51
CA GLN A 220 8.51 -9.29 11.78
C GLN A 220 7.19 -8.52 11.88
N GLU A 221 7.15 -7.26 11.44
CA GLU A 221 5.90 -6.48 11.34
C GLU A 221 4.88 -7.18 10.42
N VAL A 222 5.33 -7.68 9.26
CA VAL A 222 4.46 -8.45 8.35
C VAL A 222 3.92 -9.72 9.02
N TYR A 223 4.75 -10.47 9.76
CA TYR A 223 4.31 -11.68 10.47
C TYR A 223 3.29 -11.35 11.57
N GLU A 224 3.44 -10.23 12.25
CA GLU A 224 2.46 -9.74 13.21
C GLU A 224 1.13 -9.40 12.53
N LEU A 225 1.16 -8.67 11.42
CA LEU A 225 -0.05 -8.36 10.65
C LEU A 225 -0.76 -9.63 10.16
N ILE A 226 -0.02 -10.63 9.68
CA ILE A 226 -0.57 -11.93 9.27
C ILE A 226 -1.25 -12.62 10.46
N SER A 227 -0.56 -12.71 11.60
CA SER A 227 -1.08 -13.38 12.80
C SER A 227 -2.36 -12.72 13.31
N ASN A 228 -2.40 -11.39 13.30
CA ASN A 228 -3.53 -10.61 13.78
C ASN A 228 -4.79 -10.80 12.91
N VAL A 229 -4.61 -10.89 11.58
CA VAL A 229 -5.76 -10.97 10.66
C VAL A 229 -6.19 -12.42 10.39
N ALA A 230 -5.34 -13.40 10.68
CA ALA A 230 -5.57 -14.79 10.30
C ALA A 230 -6.90 -15.37 10.82
N ALA A 231 -7.24 -15.12 12.08
CA ALA A 231 -8.47 -15.63 12.71
C ALA A 231 -9.74 -14.88 12.25
N SER A 232 -9.61 -13.70 11.63
CA SER A 232 -10.75 -12.87 11.22
C SER A 232 -11.25 -13.25 9.82
N GLN A 233 -12.50 -12.85 9.50
CA GLN A 233 -13.09 -12.94 8.14
C GLN A 233 -12.87 -11.65 7.33
N ALA A 234 -12.05 -10.72 7.82
CA ALA A 234 -11.79 -9.45 7.15
C ALA A 234 -11.15 -9.66 5.78
N THR A 235 -11.51 -8.80 4.82
CA THR A 235 -10.84 -8.72 3.54
C THR A 235 -9.42 -8.21 3.75
N VAL A 236 -8.43 -8.86 3.16
CA VAL A 236 -7.02 -8.49 3.24
C VAL A 236 -6.53 -8.00 1.90
N LEU A 237 -5.84 -6.87 1.89
CA LEU A 237 -5.16 -6.34 0.70
C LEU A 237 -3.64 -6.38 0.92
N ILE A 238 -2.95 -7.24 0.16
CA ILE A 238 -1.50 -7.37 0.18
C ILE A 238 -0.94 -6.51 -0.96
N PHE A 239 -0.09 -5.54 -0.65
CA PHE A 239 0.54 -4.74 -1.67
C PHE A 239 2.05 -4.76 -1.55
N GLY A 240 2.72 -4.73 -2.69
CA GLY A 240 4.17 -4.80 -2.79
C GLY A 240 4.61 -5.14 -4.20
N GLU A 241 5.87 -4.90 -4.49
CA GLU A 241 6.45 -5.13 -5.80
C GLU A 241 6.32 -6.59 -6.26
N THR A 242 6.43 -6.80 -7.57
CA THR A 242 6.44 -8.14 -8.14
C THR A 242 7.63 -8.95 -7.58
N GLY A 243 7.36 -10.22 -7.22
CA GLY A 243 8.41 -11.12 -6.71
C GLY A 243 8.74 -10.96 -5.22
N THR A 244 8.03 -10.15 -4.45
CA THR A 244 8.23 -9.98 -2.99
C THR A 244 7.71 -11.15 -2.16
N GLY A 245 6.79 -11.97 -2.69
CA GLY A 245 6.21 -13.13 -2.00
C GLY A 245 4.75 -12.96 -1.56
N LYS A 246 3.96 -12.10 -2.20
CA LYS A 246 2.54 -11.83 -1.88
C LYS A 246 1.70 -13.12 -1.76
N GLU A 247 1.93 -14.09 -2.65
CA GLU A 247 1.22 -15.37 -2.62
C GLU A 247 1.56 -16.22 -1.37
N LEU A 248 2.80 -16.18 -0.89
CA LEU A 248 3.21 -16.86 0.35
C LEU A 248 2.52 -16.24 1.56
N VAL A 249 2.41 -14.91 1.60
CA VAL A 249 1.66 -14.19 2.64
C VAL A 249 0.19 -14.60 2.63
N ALA A 250 -0.46 -14.63 1.47
CA ALA A 250 -1.84 -15.08 1.34
C ALA A 250 -2.01 -16.54 1.82
N SER A 251 -1.07 -17.41 1.48
CA SER A 251 -1.06 -18.81 1.92
C SER A 251 -0.88 -18.93 3.43
N ALA A 252 -0.01 -18.13 4.04
CA ALA A 252 0.19 -18.09 5.49
C ALA A 252 -1.08 -17.62 6.23
N ILE A 253 -1.75 -16.57 5.74
CA ILE A 253 -3.03 -16.09 6.30
C ILE A 253 -4.10 -17.19 6.24
N HIS A 254 -4.21 -17.89 5.12
CA HIS A 254 -5.16 -18.98 4.96
C HIS A 254 -4.84 -20.16 5.90
N ASN A 255 -3.58 -20.58 5.99
CA ASN A 255 -3.15 -21.71 6.82
C ASN A 255 -3.37 -21.46 8.33
N LEU A 256 -3.31 -20.20 8.75
CA LEU A 256 -3.57 -19.79 10.14
C LEU A 256 -5.06 -19.48 10.41
N SER A 257 -5.92 -19.53 9.40
CA SER A 257 -7.34 -19.21 9.53
C SER A 257 -8.19 -20.38 10.00
N SER A 258 -9.42 -20.11 10.45
CA SER A 258 -10.41 -21.12 10.81
C SER A 258 -10.84 -22.03 9.64
N VAL A 259 -10.62 -21.61 8.40
CA VAL A 259 -10.97 -22.33 7.17
C VAL A 259 -9.77 -23.02 6.51
N SER A 260 -8.64 -23.13 7.20
CA SER A 260 -7.38 -23.74 6.72
C SER A 260 -7.50 -25.20 6.25
N LYS A 261 -8.53 -25.92 6.72
CA LYS A 261 -8.80 -27.31 6.29
C LYS A 261 -9.32 -27.39 4.85
N ASN A 262 -9.90 -26.32 4.33
CA ASN A 262 -10.43 -26.26 2.97
C ASN A 262 -9.36 -25.72 2.03
N ARG A 263 -9.41 -26.11 0.76
CA ARG A 263 -8.43 -25.64 -0.22
C ARG A 263 -8.63 -24.16 -0.53
N MET A 264 -7.57 -23.35 -0.45
CA MET A 264 -7.58 -21.99 -0.96
C MET A 264 -7.67 -21.98 -2.49
N ILE A 265 -8.59 -21.21 -3.04
CA ILE A 265 -8.73 -21.02 -4.49
C ILE A 265 -7.89 -19.81 -4.88
N LYS A 266 -6.93 -20.00 -5.81
CA LYS A 266 -6.04 -18.95 -6.29
C LYS A 266 -6.44 -18.55 -7.70
N VAL A 267 -6.51 -17.24 -7.94
CA VAL A 267 -6.81 -16.65 -9.24
C VAL A 267 -5.84 -15.52 -9.48
N ASN A 268 -5.12 -15.57 -10.60
CA ASN A 268 -4.30 -14.44 -11.04
C ASN A 268 -5.08 -13.70 -12.13
N CYS A 269 -5.53 -12.47 -11.83
CA CYS A 269 -6.37 -11.68 -12.71
C CYS A 269 -5.65 -11.26 -14.00
N ALA A 270 -4.33 -11.05 -13.94
CA ALA A 270 -3.55 -10.68 -15.12
C ALA A 270 -3.30 -11.84 -16.10
N SER A 271 -3.42 -13.09 -15.63
CA SER A 271 -3.14 -14.28 -16.47
C SER A 271 -4.34 -14.77 -17.28
N ILE A 272 -5.54 -14.28 -16.97
CA ILE A 272 -6.77 -14.70 -17.63
C ILE A 272 -7.15 -13.65 -18.69
N PRO A 273 -7.42 -14.05 -19.93
CA PRO A 273 -7.90 -13.14 -20.96
C PRO A 273 -9.17 -12.38 -20.51
N GLU A 274 -9.25 -11.10 -20.87
CA GLU A 274 -10.32 -10.19 -20.42
C GLU A 274 -11.74 -10.72 -20.74
N ASN A 275 -11.92 -11.36 -21.88
CA ASN A 275 -13.19 -11.97 -22.30
C ASN A 275 -13.56 -13.25 -21.54
N LEU A 276 -12.63 -13.86 -20.80
CA LEU A 276 -12.88 -15.10 -20.07
C LEU A 276 -12.91 -14.91 -18.55
N ILE A 277 -12.32 -13.83 -18.04
CA ILE A 277 -12.16 -13.62 -16.60
C ILE A 277 -13.51 -13.57 -15.87
N GLU A 278 -14.54 -13.00 -16.48
CA GLU A 278 -15.88 -12.96 -15.91
C GLU A 278 -16.45 -14.37 -15.70
N SER A 279 -16.40 -15.20 -16.75
CA SER A 279 -16.86 -16.59 -16.72
C SER A 279 -16.02 -17.46 -15.76
N GLU A 280 -14.72 -17.22 -15.66
CA GLU A 280 -13.86 -17.94 -14.70
C GLU A 280 -14.20 -17.56 -13.25
N LEU A 281 -14.38 -16.28 -12.94
CA LEU A 281 -14.66 -15.81 -11.59
C LEU A 281 -16.06 -16.19 -11.11
N PHE A 282 -17.09 -15.92 -11.92
CA PHE A 282 -18.50 -16.01 -11.52
C PHE A 282 -19.21 -17.24 -12.07
N GLY A 283 -18.62 -17.94 -13.05
CA GLY A 283 -19.26 -19.05 -13.74
C GLY A 283 -20.23 -18.59 -14.84
N HIS A 284 -20.76 -19.54 -15.59
CA HIS A 284 -21.75 -19.26 -16.65
C HIS A 284 -22.81 -20.34 -16.73
N GLU A 285 -23.99 -19.95 -17.18
CA GLU A 285 -25.07 -20.84 -17.54
C GLU A 285 -24.89 -21.36 -18.99
N LYS A 286 -25.51 -22.50 -19.29
CA LYS A 286 -25.54 -23.03 -20.65
C LYS A 286 -26.13 -22.03 -21.62
N GLY A 287 -25.44 -21.73 -22.72
CA GLY A 287 -25.90 -20.78 -23.75
C GLY A 287 -25.59 -19.31 -23.43
N ALA A 288 -24.83 -18.99 -22.39
CA ALA A 288 -24.52 -17.61 -21.99
C ALA A 288 -23.73 -16.83 -23.05
N PHE A 289 -22.92 -17.50 -23.84
CA PHE A 289 -22.16 -16.93 -24.97
C PHE A 289 -21.87 -18.01 -26.02
N THR A 290 -21.38 -17.62 -27.19
CA THR A 290 -20.98 -18.54 -28.25
C THR A 290 -19.83 -19.44 -27.79
N GLY A 291 -20.13 -20.75 -27.55
CA GLY A 291 -19.20 -21.72 -26.99
C GLY A 291 -19.54 -22.20 -25.57
N ALA A 292 -20.54 -21.62 -24.90
CA ALA A 292 -21.04 -22.08 -23.61
C ALA A 292 -21.98 -23.30 -23.77
N SER A 293 -21.42 -24.45 -24.15
CA SER A 293 -22.18 -25.69 -24.38
C SER A 293 -22.78 -26.30 -23.11
N GLU A 294 -22.13 -26.06 -21.96
CA GLU A 294 -22.50 -26.59 -20.64
C GLU A 294 -22.43 -25.47 -19.58
N GLN A 295 -23.10 -25.68 -18.45
CA GLN A 295 -22.97 -24.82 -17.28
C GLN A 295 -21.61 -25.03 -16.61
N ARG A 296 -20.95 -23.94 -16.16
CA ARG A 296 -19.67 -24.02 -15.44
C ARG A 296 -19.70 -23.24 -14.14
N ILE A 297 -19.22 -23.85 -13.06
CA ILE A 297 -19.10 -23.26 -11.73
C ILE A 297 -17.89 -22.32 -11.70
N GLY A 298 -18.10 -21.09 -11.21
CA GLY A 298 -17.05 -20.06 -11.08
C GLY A 298 -16.13 -20.27 -9.88
N LYS A 299 -15.00 -19.54 -9.85
CA LYS A 299 -14.00 -19.61 -8.77
C LYS A 299 -14.56 -19.19 -7.41
N PHE A 300 -15.51 -18.23 -7.36
CA PHE A 300 -16.17 -17.84 -6.13
C PHE A 300 -17.03 -18.96 -5.55
N GLU A 301 -17.78 -19.67 -6.38
CA GLU A 301 -18.54 -20.86 -5.92
C GLU A 301 -17.61 -21.99 -5.46
N GLN A 302 -16.49 -22.22 -6.19
CA GLN A 302 -15.48 -23.22 -5.81
C GLN A 302 -14.83 -22.90 -4.45
N ALA A 303 -14.74 -21.61 -4.09
CA ALA A 303 -14.17 -21.14 -2.83
C ALA A 303 -15.15 -21.17 -1.65
N GLN A 304 -16.37 -21.73 -1.84
CA GLN A 304 -17.38 -21.79 -0.79
C GLN A 304 -16.83 -22.38 0.53
N ASN A 305 -17.08 -21.65 1.63
CA ASN A 305 -16.57 -21.95 2.97
C ASN A 305 -15.04 -22.03 3.08
N SER A 306 -14.35 -21.31 2.19
CA SER A 306 -12.89 -21.27 2.13
C SER A 306 -12.39 -19.83 1.86
N THR A 307 -11.17 -19.74 1.37
CA THR A 307 -10.54 -18.47 0.98
C THR A 307 -10.34 -18.43 -0.53
N ILE A 308 -10.68 -17.29 -1.15
CA ILE A 308 -10.24 -16.96 -2.50
C ILE A 308 -9.08 -15.96 -2.42
N PHE A 309 -8.02 -16.22 -3.17
CA PHE A 309 -6.89 -15.32 -3.34
C PHE A 309 -6.92 -14.75 -4.76
N LEU A 310 -7.08 -13.43 -4.87
CA LEU A 310 -7.11 -12.67 -6.12
C LEU A 310 -5.78 -11.94 -6.27
N ASP A 311 -4.88 -12.51 -7.07
CA ASP A 311 -3.58 -11.89 -7.36
C ASP A 311 -3.72 -10.89 -8.52
N GLU A 312 -2.94 -9.81 -8.46
CA GLU A 312 -2.93 -8.68 -9.39
C GLU A 312 -4.34 -8.11 -9.62
N ILE A 313 -5.06 -7.82 -8.51
CA ILE A 313 -6.44 -7.30 -8.55
C ILE A 313 -6.56 -5.95 -9.28
N GLY A 314 -5.48 -5.19 -9.36
CA GLY A 314 -5.42 -3.93 -10.13
C GLY A 314 -5.52 -4.11 -11.64
N GLU A 315 -5.47 -5.35 -12.15
CA GLU A 315 -5.67 -5.68 -13.56
C GLU A 315 -7.12 -6.07 -13.89
N LEU A 316 -8.02 -6.07 -12.88
CA LEU A 316 -9.42 -6.45 -13.09
C LEU A 316 -10.13 -5.38 -13.94
N PRO A 317 -10.79 -5.75 -15.07
CA PRO A 317 -11.53 -4.82 -15.90
C PRO A 317 -12.59 -4.03 -15.12
N LEU A 318 -12.76 -2.75 -15.46
CA LEU A 318 -13.65 -1.83 -14.74
C LEU A 318 -15.10 -2.34 -14.64
N GLU A 319 -15.59 -3.00 -15.68
CA GLU A 319 -16.93 -3.59 -15.73
C GLU A 319 -17.15 -4.69 -14.67
N LEU A 320 -16.11 -5.46 -14.37
CA LEU A 320 -16.16 -6.56 -13.41
C LEU A 320 -15.96 -6.11 -11.95
N GLN A 321 -15.40 -4.92 -11.77
CA GLN A 321 -15.20 -4.36 -10.43
C GLN A 321 -16.52 -4.15 -9.69
N GLY A 322 -17.61 -3.80 -10.41
CA GLY A 322 -18.94 -3.70 -9.84
C GLY A 322 -19.50 -5.03 -9.34
N LYS A 323 -19.24 -6.13 -10.07
CA LYS A 323 -19.63 -7.49 -9.64
C LYS A 323 -18.84 -7.94 -8.42
N LEU A 324 -17.53 -7.68 -8.39
CA LEU A 324 -16.69 -7.96 -7.23
C LEU A 324 -17.14 -7.17 -5.99
N LEU A 325 -17.56 -5.93 -6.16
CA LEU A 325 -18.10 -5.12 -5.07
C LEU A 325 -19.35 -5.77 -4.44
N ARG A 326 -20.29 -6.28 -5.26
CA ARG A 326 -21.46 -7.03 -4.76
C ARG A 326 -21.04 -8.27 -3.96
N VAL A 327 -20.03 -9.02 -4.42
CA VAL A 327 -19.48 -10.15 -3.67
C VAL A 327 -18.99 -9.74 -2.28
N LEU A 328 -18.26 -8.61 -2.20
CA LEU A 328 -17.69 -8.13 -0.93
C LEU A 328 -18.74 -7.54 0.02
N GLN A 329 -19.85 -7.00 -0.50
CA GLN A 329 -20.90 -6.34 0.30
C GLN A 329 -22.04 -7.28 0.65
N GLU A 330 -22.58 -7.97 -0.36
CA GLU A 330 -23.81 -8.76 -0.27
C GLU A 330 -23.53 -10.26 -0.06
N ARG A 331 -22.29 -10.70 -0.34
CA ARG A 331 -21.88 -12.11 -0.36
C ARG A 331 -22.71 -12.96 -1.31
N GLU A 332 -23.00 -12.38 -2.46
CA GLU A 332 -23.83 -12.97 -3.51
C GLU A 332 -23.14 -12.85 -4.86
N ILE A 333 -23.40 -13.82 -5.72
CA ILE A 333 -22.95 -13.83 -7.11
C ILE A 333 -24.10 -14.19 -8.05
N GLU A 334 -23.96 -13.80 -9.31
CA GLU A 334 -24.78 -14.22 -10.42
C GLU A 334 -23.89 -14.78 -11.53
N ARG A 335 -24.26 -15.92 -12.10
CA ARG A 335 -23.53 -16.49 -13.24
C ARG A 335 -23.78 -15.70 -14.51
N VAL A 336 -22.82 -15.69 -15.41
CA VAL A 336 -22.99 -15.06 -16.74
C VAL A 336 -24.15 -15.74 -17.49
N GLY A 337 -25.08 -14.93 -18.02
CA GLY A 337 -26.28 -15.43 -18.69
C GLY A 337 -27.36 -16.00 -17.77
N GLY A 338 -27.19 -15.93 -16.45
CA GLY A 338 -28.16 -16.38 -15.45
C GLY A 338 -28.75 -15.22 -14.67
N ASN A 339 -29.98 -15.42 -14.13
CA ASN A 339 -30.66 -14.45 -13.25
C ASN A 339 -30.80 -14.94 -11.81
N LYS A 340 -30.14 -16.08 -11.48
CA LYS A 340 -30.21 -16.67 -10.14
C LYS A 340 -29.13 -16.12 -9.27
N THR A 341 -29.49 -15.48 -8.16
CA THR A 341 -28.58 -15.06 -7.12
C THR A 341 -28.14 -16.25 -6.27
N ILE A 342 -26.85 -16.42 -6.09
CA ILE A 342 -26.21 -17.52 -5.34
C ILE A 342 -25.49 -16.90 -4.15
N LYS A 343 -25.88 -17.29 -2.93
CA LYS A 343 -25.19 -16.87 -1.70
C LYS A 343 -23.90 -17.63 -1.52
N ILE A 344 -22.83 -16.89 -1.21
CA ILE A 344 -21.51 -17.46 -0.97
C ILE A 344 -20.96 -17.02 0.38
N ASN A 345 -20.22 -17.92 1.02
CA ASN A 345 -19.47 -17.64 2.23
C ASN A 345 -17.98 -17.84 1.94
N VAL A 346 -17.32 -16.77 1.50
CA VAL A 346 -15.93 -16.81 1.03
C VAL A 346 -15.13 -15.70 1.70
N ARG A 347 -13.97 -16.04 2.23
CA ARG A 347 -12.98 -15.05 2.68
C ARG A 347 -12.18 -14.56 1.48
N VAL A 348 -12.04 -13.24 1.32
CA VAL A 348 -11.30 -12.65 0.20
C VAL A 348 -9.95 -12.13 0.66
N ILE A 349 -8.88 -12.54 -0.02
CA ILE A 349 -7.54 -11.98 0.07
C ILE A 349 -7.19 -11.47 -1.33
N ALA A 350 -6.86 -10.21 -1.46
CA ALA A 350 -6.45 -9.60 -2.72
C ALA A 350 -4.97 -9.19 -2.66
N ALA A 351 -4.28 -9.23 -3.79
CA ALA A 351 -2.91 -8.75 -3.91
C ALA A 351 -2.73 -7.88 -5.15
N THR A 352 -1.81 -6.92 -5.08
CA THR A 352 -1.47 -6.07 -6.21
C THR A 352 -0.05 -5.50 -6.09
N ASN A 353 0.58 -5.22 -7.21
CA ASN A 353 1.82 -4.45 -7.31
C ASN A 353 1.56 -2.98 -7.71
N LYS A 354 0.32 -2.65 -8.12
CA LYS A 354 -0.07 -1.29 -8.49
C LYS A 354 -0.50 -0.46 -7.29
N SER A 355 -0.31 0.84 -7.36
CA SER A 355 -0.93 1.77 -6.43
C SER A 355 -2.41 1.95 -6.79
N LEU A 356 -3.30 1.19 -6.13
CA LEU A 356 -4.75 1.29 -6.41
C LEU A 356 -5.27 2.73 -6.22
N ALA A 357 -4.67 3.52 -5.34
CA ALA A 357 -5.03 4.92 -5.17
C ALA A 357 -4.77 5.74 -6.44
N LYS A 358 -3.66 5.46 -7.15
CA LYS A 358 -3.39 6.09 -8.46
C LYS A 358 -4.35 5.58 -9.54
N GLU A 359 -4.64 4.28 -9.56
CA GLU A 359 -5.61 3.69 -10.49
C GLU A 359 -7.02 4.29 -10.30
N VAL A 360 -7.41 4.60 -9.06
CA VAL A 360 -8.66 5.31 -8.75
C VAL A 360 -8.63 6.75 -9.28
N ALA A 361 -7.53 7.48 -9.04
CA ALA A 361 -7.39 8.85 -9.54
C ALA A 361 -7.40 8.95 -11.08
N GLU A 362 -6.95 7.90 -11.76
CA GLU A 362 -6.94 7.77 -13.22
C GLU A 362 -8.19 7.04 -13.77
N GLU A 363 -9.23 6.88 -12.95
CA GLU A 363 -10.53 6.26 -13.28
C GLU A 363 -10.44 4.82 -13.83
N ARG A 364 -9.32 4.12 -13.61
CA ARG A 364 -9.15 2.71 -13.99
C ARG A 364 -9.57 1.73 -12.90
N PHE A 365 -9.78 2.22 -11.69
CA PHE A 365 -10.27 1.44 -10.56
C PHE A 365 -11.36 2.19 -9.80
N ARG A 366 -12.44 1.52 -9.41
CA ARG A 366 -13.56 2.14 -8.69
C ARG A 366 -13.17 2.46 -7.26
N SER A 367 -13.49 3.65 -6.79
CA SER A 367 -13.22 4.10 -5.42
C SER A 367 -13.96 3.27 -4.38
N ASP A 368 -15.23 2.89 -4.63
CA ASP A 368 -16.03 2.07 -3.72
C ASP A 368 -15.43 0.67 -3.51
N LEU A 369 -14.94 0.04 -4.57
CA LEU A 369 -14.24 -1.24 -4.49
C LEU A 369 -12.89 -1.11 -3.75
N TYR A 370 -12.13 -0.05 -4.02
CA TYR A 370 -10.86 0.21 -3.33
C TYR A 370 -11.05 0.22 -1.81
N TYR A 371 -12.02 0.98 -1.30
CA TYR A 371 -12.28 1.04 0.14
C TYR A 371 -12.76 -0.30 0.72
N ARG A 372 -13.48 -1.09 -0.05
CA ARG A 372 -13.95 -2.40 0.40
C ARG A 372 -12.88 -3.47 0.39
N LEU A 373 -11.87 -3.36 -0.47
CA LEU A 373 -10.68 -4.22 -0.47
C LEU A 373 -9.66 -3.81 0.59
N ASN A 374 -9.47 -2.51 0.79
CA ASN A 374 -8.46 -1.95 1.69
C ASN A 374 -8.92 -1.91 3.16
N VAL A 375 -9.55 -3.00 3.64
CA VAL A 375 -9.98 -3.14 5.03
C VAL A 375 -8.80 -3.48 5.94
N TYR A 376 -7.95 -4.41 5.51
CA TYR A 376 -6.75 -4.79 6.25
C TYR A 376 -5.55 -4.82 5.30
N PRO A 377 -4.81 -3.71 5.20
CA PRO A 377 -3.64 -3.62 4.32
C PRO A 377 -2.42 -4.31 4.93
N ILE A 378 -1.69 -5.07 4.11
CA ILE A 378 -0.39 -5.67 4.47
C ILE A 378 0.65 -5.20 3.45
N PRO A 379 1.51 -4.22 3.82
CA PRO A 379 2.62 -3.80 2.98
C PRO A 379 3.73 -4.84 3.00
N LEU A 380 4.13 -5.34 1.83
CA LEU A 380 5.23 -6.29 1.72
C LEU A 380 6.49 -5.54 1.25
N PRO A 381 7.56 -5.46 2.07
CA PRO A 381 8.73 -4.67 1.75
C PRO A 381 9.51 -5.27 0.57
N ALA A 382 10.03 -4.40 -0.29
CA ALA A 382 10.96 -4.78 -1.35
C ALA A 382 12.25 -5.37 -0.76
N LEU A 383 12.91 -6.29 -1.46
CA LEU A 383 14.10 -6.99 -0.96
C LEU A 383 15.25 -6.04 -0.62
N ARG A 384 15.42 -4.95 -1.38
CA ARG A 384 16.41 -3.90 -1.10
C ARG A 384 16.23 -3.18 0.25
N ASN A 385 15.01 -3.16 0.78
CA ASN A 385 14.69 -2.52 2.07
C ASN A 385 14.88 -3.49 3.26
N ARG A 386 15.14 -4.79 2.98
CA ARG A 386 15.39 -5.85 3.95
C ARG A 386 16.67 -6.63 3.57
N SER A 387 17.75 -5.91 3.38
CA SER A 387 19.03 -6.47 2.93
C SER A 387 19.56 -7.58 3.85
N GLU A 388 19.24 -7.54 5.13
CA GLU A 388 19.56 -8.59 6.12
C GLU A 388 18.98 -9.97 5.75
N ASP A 389 17.86 -10.00 5.03
CA ASP A 389 17.22 -11.24 4.61
C ASP A 389 17.90 -11.86 3.37
N ILE A 390 18.69 -11.10 2.60
CA ILE A 390 19.31 -11.55 1.34
C ILE A 390 20.21 -12.77 1.57
N GLU A 391 21.04 -12.74 2.60
CA GLU A 391 21.96 -13.85 2.92
C GLU A 391 21.17 -15.09 3.35
N VAL A 392 20.19 -14.93 4.22
CA VAL A 392 19.34 -16.04 4.72
C VAL A 392 18.54 -16.67 3.58
N LEU A 393 17.91 -15.86 2.72
CA LEU A 393 17.21 -16.32 1.52
C LEU A 393 18.18 -16.98 0.54
N GLY A 394 19.37 -16.41 0.37
CA GLY A 394 20.42 -16.96 -0.48
C GLY A 394 20.79 -18.39 -0.07
N HIS A 395 21.08 -18.61 1.18
CA HIS A 395 21.41 -19.94 1.71
C HIS A 395 20.23 -20.92 1.63
N PHE A 396 19.01 -20.44 1.87
CA PHE A 396 17.82 -21.26 1.72
C PHE A 396 17.64 -21.75 0.27
N PHE A 397 17.70 -20.84 -0.71
CA PHE A 397 17.57 -21.23 -2.12
C PHE A 397 18.74 -22.09 -2.59
N LEU A 398 19.95 -21.81 -2.11
CA LEU A 398 21.11 -22.66 -2.40
C LEU A 398 20.83 -24.10 -1.95
N LYS A 399 20.40 -24.32 -0.71
CA LYS A 399 20.06 -25.63 -0.18
C LYS A 399 18.95 -26.29 -0.99
N LYS A 400 17.83 -25.60 -1.21
CA LYS A 400 16.67 -26.07 -1.97
C LYS A 400 17.05 -26.58 -3.38
N HIS A 401 17.86 -25.82 -4.11
CA HIS A 401 18.22 -26.16 -5.47
C HIS A 401 19.38 -27.18 -5.56
N THR A 402 20.31 -27.20 -4.60
CA THR A 402 21.35 -28.23 -4.54
C THR A 402 20.79 -29.60 -4.22
N GLU A 403 19.81 -29.70 -3.32
CA GLU A 403 19.08 -30.95 -3.05
C GLU A 403 18.36 -31.47 -4.30
N ARG A 404 17.75 -30.57 -5.10
CA ARG A 404 17.05 -30.94 -6.34
C ARG A 404 17.99 -31.35 -7.48
N THR A 405 19.15 -30.71 -7.60
CA THR A 405 20.10 -30.95 -8.70
C THR A 405 21.16 -31.99 -8.38
N GLY A 406 21.29 -32.42 -7.14
CA GLY A 406 22.33 -33.35 -6.68
C GLY A 406 23.74 -32.75 -6.66
N LYS A 407 23.92 -31.46 -6.93
CA LYS A 407 25.22 -30.79 -6.87
C LYS A 407 25.62 -30.51 -5.42
N LYS A 408 26.91 -30.71 -5.10
CA LYS A 408 27.47 -30.50 -3.77
C LYS A 408 28.06 -29.09 -3.62
N ILE A 409 27.23 -28.05 -3.61
CA ILE A 409 27.64 -26.68 -3.44
C ILE A 409 27.41 -26.27 -1.98
N LYS A 410 28.46 -25.77 -1.30
CA LYS A 410 28.47 -25.50 0.14
C LYS A 410 28.07 -24.05 0.48
N GLY A 411 28.26 -23.09 -0.43
CA GLY A 411 28.00 -21.69 -0.13
C GLY A 411 28.40 -20.72 -1.25
N PHE A 412 28.45 -19.46 -0.86
CA PHE A 412 28.86 -18.35 -1.70
C PHE A 412 30.23 -17.82 -1.28
N SER A 413 31.02 -17.31 -2.22
CA SER A 413 32.22 -16.54 -1.89
C SER A 413 31.84 -15.19 -1.25
N LYS A 414 32.74 -14.61 -0.42
CA LYS A 414 32.54 -13.28 0.17
C LYS A 414 32.27 -12.20 -0.89
N LYS A 415 32.93 -12.30 -2.06
CA LYS A 415 32.73 -11.39 -3.19
C LYS A 415 31.28 -11.45 -3.69
N VAL A 416 30.72 -12.66 -3.85
CA VAL A 416 29.34 -12.84 -4.31
C VAL A 416 28.36 -12.32 -3.27
N LEU A 417 28.55 -12.64 -1.98
CA LEU A 417 27.68 -12.13 -0.91
C LEU A 417 27.66 -10.58 -0.89
N ASN A 418 28.83 -9.94 -0.96
CA ASN A 418 28.89 -8.48 -1.02
C ASN A 418 28.17 -7.91 -2.26
N SER A 419 28.29 -8.56 -3.41
CA SER A 419 27.59 -8.15 -4.62
C SER A 419 26.07 -8.35 -4.50
N MET A 420 25.62 -9.44 -3.87
CA MET A 420 24.19 -9.69 -3.59
C MET A 420 23.61 -8.62 -2.66
N MET A 421 24.36 -8.18 -1.63
CA MET A 421 23.94 -7.14 -0.71
C MET A 421 23.88 -5.75 -1.36
N ALA A 422 24.73 -5.49 -2.34
CA ALA A 422 24.82 -4.20 -3.03
C ALA A 422 23.81 -4.07 -4.19
N TYR A 423 23.25 -5.17 -4.68
CA TYR A 423 22.34 -5.16 -5.81
C TYR A 423 20.91 -4.76 -5.40
N SER A 424 20.22 -4.01 -6.25
CA SER A 424 18.90 -3.41 -5.95
C SER A 424 17.71 -4.38 -6.01
N TRP A 425 17.88 -5.56 -6.61
CA TRP A 425 16.87 -6.61 -6.72
C TRP A 425 15.51 -6.13 -7.29
N PRO A 426 15.46 -5.60 -8.51
CA PRO A 426 14.21 -5.12 -9.09
C PRO A 426 13.14 -6.22 -9.22
N GLY A 427 13.51 -7.48 -9.41
CA GLY A 427 12.64 -8.64 -9.39
C GLY A 427 12.50 -9.31 -8.02
N ASN A 428 13.00 -8.67 -6.96
CA ASN A 428 12.89 -9.10 -5.56
C ASN A 428 13.34 -10.56 -5.31
N VAL A 429 12.60 -11.29 -4.50
CA VAL A 429 12.93 -12.68 -4.10
C VAL A 429 12.88 -13.65 -5.29
N ARG A 430 11.98 -13.42 -6.25
CA ARG A 430 11.90 -14.25 -7.47
C ARG A 430 13.15 -14.13 -8.33
N GLU A 431 13.70 -12.93 -8.46
CA GLU A 431 14.96 -12.71 -9.18
C GLU A 431 16.13 -13.36 -8.44
N LEU A 432 16.20 -13.18 -7.11
CA LEU A 432 17.23 -13.82 -6.27
C LEU A 432 17.22 -15.35 -6.44
N GLU A 433 16.05 -15.99 -6.34
CA GLU A 433 15.89 -17.43 -6.52
C GLU A 433 16.38 -17.89 -7.91
N ASN A 434 15.94 -17.20 -8.98
CA ASN A 434 16.34 -17.52 -10.36
C ASN A 434 17.85 -17.36 -10.58
N MET A 435 18.45 -16.31 -10.01
CA MET A 435 19.89 -16.07 -10.15
C MET A 435 20.71 -17.13 -9.43
N ILE A 436 20.26 -17.55 -8.23
CA ILE A 436 20.92 -18.63 -7.49
C ILE A 436 20.79 -19.95 -8.25
N GLU A 437 19.61 -20.29 -8.75
CA GLU A 437 19.39 -21.48 -9.55
C GLU A 437 20.31 -21.50 -10.78
N ARG A 438 20.37 -20.39 -11.51
CA ARG A 438 21.29 -20.24 -12.66
C ARG A 438 22.74 -20.44 -12.24
N SER A 439 23.17 -19.82 -11.13
CA SER A 439 24.56 -19.91 -10.64
C SER A 439 24.91 -21.35 -10.26
N ILE A 440 23.98 -22.12 -9.67
CA ILE A 440 24.16 -23.53 -9.35
C ILE A 440 24.39 -24.35 -10.65
N LEU A 441 23.60 -24.09 -11.70
CA LEU A 441 23.73 -24.82 -12.97
C LEU A 441 25.13 -24.65 -13.59
N PHE A 442 25.70 -23.44 -13.51
CA PHE A 442 27.01 -23.12 -14.08
C PHE A 442 28.19 -23.37 -13.13
N ALA A 443 27.93 -23.60 -11.85
CA ALA A 443 29.00 -23.84 -10.87
C ALA A 443 29.79 -25.13 -11.19
N LYS A 444 31.12 -24.98 -11.27
CA LYS A 444 32.09 -26.06 -11.49
C LYS A 444 32.75 -26.52 -10.19
N GLU A 445 32.67 -25.70 -9.15
CA GLU A 445 33.28 -25.92 -7.83
C GLU A 445 32.20 -26.06 -6.76
N ASP A 446 32.62 -26.38 -5.55
CA ASP A 446 31.74 -26.53 -4.36
C ASP A 446 31.32 -25.17 -3.74
N THR A 447 31.71 -24.06 -4.35
CA THR A 447 31.40 -22.70 -3.89
C THR A 447 31.09 -21.82 -5.10
N ILE A 448 30.00 -21.03 -5.02
CA ILE A 448 29.67 -20.05 -6.07
C ILE A 448 30.60 -18.85 -5.93
N LYS A 449 31.56 -18.72 -6.88
CA LYS A 449 32.55 -17.65 -6.92
C LYS A 449 32.14 -16.46 -7.79
N GLU A 450 31.21 -16.67 -8.73
CA GLU A 450 30.74 -15.67 -9.65
C GLU A 450 29.23 -15.76 -9.81
N MET A 451 28.57 -14.60 -9.86
CA MET A 451 27.13 -14.46 -10.15
C MET A 451 26.98 -13.32 -11.15
N ALA A 452 26.35 -13.61 -12.28
CA ALA A 452 26.12 -12.64 -13.34
C ALA A 452 24.88 -11.81 -12.99
N PHE A 453 25.08 -10.63 -12.44
CA PHE A 453 24.01 -9.66 -12.25
C PHE A 453 23.64 -9.04 -13.59
N PRO A 454 22.34 -8.94 -13.95
CA PRO A 454 21.93 -8.21 -15.13
C PRO A 454 22.40 -6.75 -14.99
N GLU A 455 23.09 -6.24 -16.00
CA GLU A 455 23.26 -4.81 -16.18
C GLU A 455 21.90 -4.24 -16.58
N PHE A 456 21.03 -3.99 -15.60
CA PHE A 456 19.95 -3.08 -15.88
C PHE A 456 20.61 -1.73 -16.18
N PHE A 457 20.37 -1.20 -17.36
CA PHE A 457 20.49 0.22 -17.58
C PHE A 457 19.65 0.85 -16.46
N THR A 458 20.31 1.30 -15.41
CA THR A 458 19.73 2.19 -14.47
C THR A 458 19.43 3.45 -15.27
N ALA A 459 18.20 3.54 -15.75
CA ALA A 459 17.62 4.81 -16.20
C ALA A 459 17.51 5.80 -15.01
N ASP A 460 18.01 5.41 -13.88
CA ASP A 460 18.34 6.19 -12.69
C ASP A 460 19.86 6.45 -12.61
N THR A 461 20.40 7.05 -13.63
CA THR A 461 21.08 8.31 -13.30
C THR A 461 19.95 9.28 -12.94
N ALA A 462 19.32 9.10 -11.78
CA ALA A 462 18.91 10.23 -10.99
C ALA A 462 20.15 11.14 -10.99
N ILE A 463 20.15 12.13 -11.83
CA ILE A 463 21.05 13.26 -11.76
C ILE A 463 20.79 13.72 -10.33
N SER A 464 21.69 13.36 -9.43
CA SER A 464 21.71 13.89 -8.09
C SER A 464 21.60 15.42 -8.30
N GLU A 465 20.55 16.04 -7.76
CA GLU A 465 20.40 17.50 -7.82
C GLU A 465 21.64 18.24 -7.31
N LYS A 466 22.54 17.51 -6.61
CA LYS A 466 23.87 18.00 -6.17
C LYS A 466 24.89 18.13 -7.29
N ASP A 467 24.72 17.48 -8.45
CA ASP A 467 25.67 17.54 -9.58
C ASP A 467 25.13 18.30 -10.80
N PHE A 468 23.95 18.89 -10.70
CA PHE A 468 23.44 19.77 -11.73
C PHE A 468 24.13 21.15 -11.63
N GLN A 469 25.44 21.18 -11.97
CA GLN A 469 26.10 22.46 -12.25
C GLN A 469 25.53 23.00 -13.56
N ILE A 470 24.85 24.13 -13.46
CA ILE A 470 24.38 24.87 -14.64
C ILE A 470 25.62 25.32 -15.40
N LYS A 471 25.96 24.54 -16.46
CA LYS A 471 27.06 24.87 -17.38
C LYS A 471 26.51 25.73 -18.53
N THR A 472 27.29 26.66 -19.00
CA THR A 472 26.94 27.43 -20.19
C THR A 472 26.90 26.50 -21.42
N LEU A 473 26.11 26.84 -22.44
CA LEU A 473 26.08 26.10 -23.72
C LEU A 473 27.47 25.90 -24.30
N ARG A 474 28.35 26.89 -24.13
CA ARG A 474 29.73 26.85 -24.60
C ARG A 474 30.58 25.80 -23.86
N GLU A 475 30.37 25.62 -22.57
CA GLU A 475 31.06 24.59 -21.77
C GLU A 475 30.55 23.20 -22.11
N VAL A 476 29.24 23.03 -22.28
CA VAL A 476 28.64 21.75 -22.69
C VAL A 476 29.12 21.35 -24.09
N GLU A 477 29.14 22.30 -25.02
CA GLU A 477 29.64 22.08 -26.39
C GLU A 477 31.11 21.65 -26.36
N LYS A 478 31.96 22.35 -25.56
CA LYS A 478 33.38 22.04 -25.40
C LYS A 478 33.59 20.62 -24.84
N GLU A 479 32.89 20.26 -23.77
CA GLU A 479 32.98 18.91 -23.16
C GLU A 479 32.54 17.82 -24.13
N HIS A 480 31.43 18.04 -24.85
CA HIS A 480 30.90 17.07 -25.78
C HIS A 480 31.87 16.84 -26.95
N ILE A 481 32.41 17.90 -27.54
CA ILE A 481 33.40 17.82 -28.62
C ILE A 481 34.65 17.09 -28.14
N LEU A 482 35.17 17.39 -26.94
CA LEU A 482 36.31 16.70 -26.35
C LEU A 482 36.07 15.21 -26.15
N LYS A 483 34.91 14.82 -25.61
CA LYS A 483 34.55 13.41 -25.43
C LYS A 483 34.51 12.65 -26.76
N VAL A 484 33.96 13.24 -27.81
CA VAL A 484 33.87 12.61 -29.13
C VAL A 484 35.26 12.52 -29.78
N ILE A 485 36.11 13.55 -29.68
CA ILE A 485 37.48 13.50 -30.20
C ILE A 485 38.32 12.43 -29.49
N LYS A 486 38.23 12.30 -28.17
CA LYS A 486 38.88 11.22 -27.40
C LYS A 486 38.42 9.85 -27.88
N LYS A 487 37.10 9.66 -28.08
CA LYS A 487 36.53 8.40 -28.61
C LYS A 487 37.02 8.06 -30.00
N CYS A 488 37.38 9.06 -30.81
CA CYS A 488 37.94 8.90 -32.14
C CYS A 488 39.49 8.86 -32.15
N ASN A 489 40.16 8.68 -31.00
CA ASN A 489 41.61 8.69 -30.84
C ASN A 489 42.26 9.93 -31.51
N GLY A 490 41.66 11.11 -31.31
CA GLY A 490 42.14 12.36 -31.86
C GLY A 490 41.85 12.61 -33.35
N ARG A 491 41.15 11.74 -34.06
CA ARG A 491 40.86 11.90 -35.48
C ARG A 491 39.67 12.83 -35.67
N ILE A 492 39.90 13.99 -36.30
CA ILE A 492 38.90 15.01 -36.54
C ILE A 492 38.12 14.73 -37.85
N SER A 493 38.79 14.28 -38.92
CA SER A 493 38.23 14.07 -40.27
C SER A 493 38.33 12.63 -40.71
N GLY A 494 37.63 12.25 -41.81
CA GLY A 494 37.58 10.91 -42.39
C GLY A 494 36.39 10.08 -41.89
N PRO A 495 36.17 8.86 -42.45
CA PRO A 495 34.99 8.02 -42.18
C PRO A 495 34.80 7.63 -40.71
N GLN A 496 35.89 7.60 -39.93
CA GLN A 496 35.90 7.33 -38.48
C GLN A 496 36.28 8.54 -37.64
N GLY A 497 36.18 9.76 -38.20
CA GLY A 497 36.53 11.01 -37.53
C GLY A 497 35.39 11.59 -36.70
N ALA A 498 35.75 12.44 -35.72
CA ALA A 498 34.79 13.10 -34.85
C ALA A 498 33.75 13.97 -35.58
N ALA A 499 34.09 14.49 -36.77
CA ALA A 499 33.19 15.27 -37.58
C ALA A 499 31.95 14.45 -38.04
N VAL A 500 32.13 13.18 -38.41
CA VAL A 500 31.05 12.29 -38.81
C VAL A 500 30.15 11.98 -37.62
N LEU A 501 30.70 11.64 -36.46
CA LEU A 501 29.93 11.34 -35.25
C LEU A 501 29.15 12.54 -34.72
N LEU A 502 29.69 13.75 -34.92
CA LEU A 502 29.04 15.02 -34.51
C LEU A 502 28.06 15.57 -35.55
N GLY A 503 27.94 14.92 -36.71
CA GLY A 503 27.07 15.37 -37.80
C GLY A 503 27.47 16.72 -38.40
N LEU A 504 28.78 17.07 -38.33
CA LEU A 504 29.29 18.36 -38.77
C LEU A 504 30.32 18.20 -39.91
N PRO A 505 30.37 19.14 -40.84
CA PRO A 505 31.49 19.22 -41.77
C PRO A 505 32.83 19.37 -41.03
N SER A 506 33.89 18.71 -41.52
CA SER A 506 35.20 18.75 -40.84
C SER A 506 35.79 20.15 -40.68
N THR A 507 35.52 21.05 -41.62
CA THR A 507 35.91 22.46 -41.58
C THR A 507 35.15 23.22 -40.48
N THR A 508 33.86 22.94 -40.30
CA THR A 508 33.01 23.53 -39.25
C THR A 508 33.48 23.06 -37.86
N LEU A 509 33.78 21.75 -37.73
CA LEU A 509 34.30 21.22 -36.44
C LEU A 509 35.68 21.80 -36.13
N ALA A 510 36.58 21.95 -37.09
CA ALA A 510 37.89 22.57 -36.90
C ALA A 510 37.76 24.02 -36.42
N SER A 511 36.89 24.82 -37.03
CA SER A 511 36.59 26.18 -36.60
C SER A 511 36.03 26.27 -35.19
N ARG A 512 35.12 25.35 -34.80
CA ARG A 512 34.56 25.29 -33.45
C ARG A 512 35.62 24.89 -32.40
N ILE A 513 36.48 23.91 -32.71
CA ILE A 513 37.61 23.52 -31.85
C ILE A 513 38.49 24.71 -31.55
N GLN A 514 38.86 25.49 -32.58
CA GLN A 514 39.67 26.71 -32.42
C GLN A 514 38.94 27.79 -31.58
N LYS A 515 37.63 28.00 -31.81
CA LYS A 515 36.82 29.01 -31.12
C LYS A 515 36.57 28.67 -29.64
N LEU A 516 36.54 27.36 -29.31
CA LEU A 516 36.39 26.82 -27.95
C LEU A 516 37.73 26.68 -27.20
N GLY A 517 38.86 27.01 -27.83
CA GLY A 517 40.19 26.90 -27.23
C GLY A 517 40.61 25.48 -26.89
N ILE A 518 40.16 24.50 -27.67
CA ILE A 518 40.52 23.10 -27.49
C ILE A 518 41.89 22.86 -28.15
N LYS A 519 42.91 22.55 -27.34
CA LYS A 519 44.29 22.23 -27.81
C LYS A 519 44.47 20.73 -27.95
N LYS A 520 45.45 20.29 -28.75
CA LYS A 520 45.81 18.89 -28.96
C LYS A 520 46.19 18.18 -27.65
N GLU A 521 46.75 18.89 -26.71
CA GLU A 521 47.12 18.39 -25.37
C GLU A 521 45.91 17.89 -24.53
N HIS A 522 44.69 18.28 -24.88
CA HIS A 522 43.49 17.89 -24.15
C HIS A 522 42.90 16.54 -24.57
N PHE A 523 43.44 15.90 -25.62
CA PHE A 523 42.88 14.64 -26.16
C PHE A 523 43.93 13.61 -26.62
N LEU A 524 45.19 13.83 -26.31
CA LEU A 524 46.32 12.91 -26.55
C LEU A 524 46.88 12.48 -25.18
N ASP A 525 46.11 11.75 -24.37
CA ASP A 525 46.56 10.93 -23.26
C ASP A 525 46.18 9.48 -23.52
#